data_854b7cc7173289393297d9267e1ad7eb
#
_entry.id   854b7cc7173289393297d9267e1ad7eb
#
_cell.length_a   1.000
_cell.length_b   1.000
_cell.length_c   1.000
_cell.angle_alpha   90.00
_cell.angle_beta   90.00
_cell.angle_gamma   90.00
#
_symmetry.space_group_name_H-M   'P 1'
#
loop_
_entity.id
_entity.type
_entity.pdbx_description
1 polymer ?
#
loop_
_entity_poly.entity_id
_entity_poly.type
_entity_poly.pdbx_seq_one_letter_code
_entity_poly.pdbx_strand_id
1 'polypeptide(L)'
;KQFSKPNPVQDRASFAKELAGYLALSGNTFIEHAAGMAGYHEFYALRPELMTITPGEDGWTQRYSYRPASGRRKDWNVNIARGKSDILHLKDFSPDDDLWGHGALEAVQLPLAIYDNAQMLSLSMFKNGAMPSGAMVYNPSVASGQPQPTLTDKQYEDLKKAIDERFSGPKNAGRPMLLDGGLEWQQFSMSFVDMQADLIRNAAARDIALGFGIPPMLLGIPGDNTYSNYQEANRAFYRQTVLSLAQTIYGGIGRWWAVMLSMPDLEFHVDPDQLWALAEEVAIREQRIEGSLMRTPNEKRKLLKLTALPPEEGDVMLVSGGLVPLSQVTAPPALDPTGDYGAPPPGPGARKVDKSADGDKDGRLNEGDNPAAA
;
A
#
# COMPACT_ATOMS: atom_id res chain seq x y z
N LYS A 1 2.44 14.84 23.53
CA LYS A 1 1.70 16.11 23.35
C LYS A 1 2.38 17.06 22.34
N GLN A 2 3.72 17.21 22.28
CA GLN A 2 4.42 18.12 21.34
C GLN A 2 4.15 17.80 19.86
N PHE A 3 4.17 16.53 19.47
CA PHE A 3 3.91 16.13 18.08
C PHE A 3 2.42 16.08 17.69
N SER A 4 1.50 16.34 18.61
CA SER A 4 0.08 16.51 18.25
C SER A 4 -0.18 17.84 17.52
N LYS A 5 0.70 18.83 17.75
CA LYS A 5 0.69 20.11 17.05
C LYS A 5 2.15 20.50 16.77
N PRO A 6 2.72 20.02 15.65
CA PRO A 6 4.14 20.16 15.36
C PRO A 6 4.57 21.62 15.18
N ASN A 7 3.73 22.46 14.62
CA ASN A 7 3.96 23.89 14.43
C ASN A 7 2.60 24.66 14.43
N PRO A 8 2.62 25.99 14.44
CA PRO A 8 1.39 26.81 14.49
C PRO A 8 0.45 26.62 13.30
N VAL A 9 0.98 26.15 12.14
CA VAL A 9 0.27 26.08 10.87
C VAL A 9 -0.30 24.71 10.57
N GLN A 10 0.34 23.64 11.11
CA GLN A 10 0.02 22.26 10.77
C GLN A 10 -0.43 21.45 11.99
N ASP A 11 -1.38 20.55 11.75
CA ASP A 11 -1.71 19.49 12.67
C ASP A 11 -0.80 18.25 12.45
N ARG A 12 -0.93 17.24 13.33
CA ARG A 12 -0.15 16.02 13.25
C ARG A 12 -0.36 15.26 11.94
N ALA A 13 -1.60 15.22 11.43
CA ALA A 13 -1.94 14.44 10.26
C ALA A 13 -1.33 15.06 8.99
N SER A 14 -1.45 16.39 8.83
CA SER A 14 -0.86 17.14 7.73
C SER A 14 0.66 17.02 7.71
N PHE A 15 1.29 17.15 8.88
CA PHE A 15 2.74 17.00 9.02
C PHE A 15 3.22 15.59 8.67
N ALA A 16 2.55 14.54 9.19
CA ALA A 16 2.89 13.16 8.88
C ALA A 16 2.71 12.85 7.38
N LYS A 17 1.66 13.38 6.76
CA LYS A 17 1.42 13.24 5.32
C LYS A 17 2.54 13.87 4.48
N GLU A 18 3.03 15.02 4.88
CA GLU A 18 4.12 15.71 4.20
C GLU A 18 5.43 14.91 4.32
N LEU A 19 5.79 14.44 5.52
CA LEU A 19 6.97 13.62 5.73
C LEU A 19 6.93 12.30 4.94
N ALA A 20 5.79 11.61 4.98
CA ALA A 20 5.58 10.38 4.23
C ALA A 20 5.66 10.61 2.72
N GLY A 21 5.09 11.74 2.24
CA GLY A 21 5.14 12.12 0.84
C GLY A 21 6.58 12.37 0.36
N TYR A 22 7.36 13.13 1.09
CA TYR A 22 8.77 13.36 0.74
C TYR A 22 9.59 12.07 0.76
N LEU A 23 9.44 11.24 1.79
CA LEU A 23 10.16 9.99 1.89
C LEU A 23 9.79 9.03 0.76
N ALA A 24 8.50 8.86 0.46
CA ALA A 24 8.05 7.98 -0.62
C ALA A 24 8.48 8.47 -2.01
N LEU A 25 8.45 9.79 -2.26
CA LEU A 25 8.77 10.33 -3.59
C LEU A 25 10.28 10.41 -3.83
N SER A 26 11.02 11.02 -2.89
CA SER A 26 12.45 11.31 -3.07
C SER A 26 13.37 10.38 -2.29
N GLY A 27 12.83 9.46 -1.47
CA GLY A 27 13.63 8.65 -0.55
C GLY A 27 14.25 9.44 0.60
N ASN A 28 13.88 10.72 0.77
CA ASN A 28 14.47 11.60 1.77
C ASN A 28 13.39 12.47 2.39
N THR A 29 13.47 12.69 3.71
CA THR A 29 12.68 13.70 4.38
C THR A 29 13.49 14.40 5.44
N PHE A 30 13.32 15.70 5.56
CA PHE A 30 14.07 16.55 6.49
C PHE A 30 13.10 17.25 7.43
N ILE A 31 13.44 17.24 8.72
CA ILE A 31 12.67 17.93 9.76
C ILE A 31 13.57 18.96 10.42
N GLU A 32 13.20 20.23 10.34
CA GLU A 32 13.83 21.31 11.10
C GLU A 32 13.21 21.39 12.49
N HIS A 33 14.03 21.39 13.52
CA HIS A 33 13.66 21.79 14.86
C HIS A 33 13.92 23.30 15.02
N ALA A 34 12.89 24.03 15.39
CA ALA A 34 12.98 25.42 15.75
C ALA A 34 12.58 25.62 17.22
N ALA A 35 13.40 26.34 17.96
CA ALA A 35 13.05 26.76 19.33
C ALA A 35 11.96 27.86 19.22
N GLY A 36 10.74 27.51 19.63
CA GLY A 36 9.63 28.45 19.70
C GLY A 36 9.69 29.35 20.93
N MET A 37 8.75 30.29 21.03
CA MET A 37 8.62 31.14 22.20
C MET A 37 8.21 30.31 23.44
N ALA A 38 8.66 30.71 24.62
CA ALA A 38 8.30 30.12 25.92
C ALA A 38 8.66 28.63 26.09
N GLY A 39 9.72 28.14 25.39
CA GLY A 39 10.18 26.76 25.54
C GLY A 39 9.38 25.73 24.77
N TYR A 40 8.50 26.18 23.86
CA TYR A 40 7.85 25.29 22.89
C TYR A 40 8.85 24.90 21.80
N HIS A 41 8.75 23.66 21.36
CA HIS A 41 9.53 23.14 20.24
C HIS A 41 8.62 23.06 19.02
N GLU A 42 9.09 23.57 17.89
CA GLU A 42 8.39 23.56 16.62
C GLU A 42 9.15 22.69 15.62
N PHE A 43 8.41 21.99 14.79
CA PHE A 43 8.95 21.06 13.79
C PHE A 43 8.37 21.41 12.41
N TYR A 44 9.26 21.59 11.46
CA TYR A 44 8.90 21.93 10.07
C TYR A 44 9.49 20.91 9.12
N ALA A 45 8.65 20.38 8.23
CA ALA A 45 9.11 19.56 7.13
C ALA A 45 9.76 20.45 6.07
N LEU A 46 10.95 20.08 5.61
CA LEU A 46 11.69 20.82 4.58
C LEU A 46 11.68 20.01 3.27
N ARG A 47 11.54 20.73 2.16
CA ARG A 47 11.54 20.13 0.81
C ARG A 47 12.91 19.56 0.46
N PRO A 48 13.03 18.25 0.19
CA PRO A 48 14.32 17.62 -0.09
C PRO A 48 15.08 18.23 -1.27
N GLU A 49 14.36 18.63 -2.32
CA GLU A 49 14.93 19.24 -3.52
C GLU A 49 15.65 20.59 -3.29
N LEU A 50 15.35 21.26 -2.16
CA LEU A 50 15.97 22.52 -1.78
C LEU A 50 17.05 22.35 -0.71
N MET A 51 17.31 21.10 -0.29
CA MET A 51 18.36 20.76 0.65
C MET A 51 19.69 20.49 -0.08
N THR A 52 20.77 20.81 0.59
CA THR A 52 22.13 20.43 0.19
C THR A 52 22.83 19.85 1.39
N ILE A 53 23.41 18.68 1.24
CA ILE A 53 24.21 18.01 2.25
C ILE A 53 25.68 18.26 1.93
N THR A 54 26.43 18.76 2.91
CA THR A 54 27.88 18.93 2.79
C THR A 54 28.56 17.88 3.66
N PRO A 55 29.31 16.93 3.06
CA PRO A 55 30.09 15.96 3.85
C PRO A 55 31.31 16.61 4.50
N GLY A 56 31.75 16.03 5.61
CA GLY A 56 33.03 16.30 6.24
C GLY A 56 34.17 15.51 5.56
N GLU A 57 35.37 15.67 6.09
CA GLU A 57 36.57 14.91 5.62
C GLU A 57 36.43 13.39 5.87
N ASP A 58 35.62 13.00 6.83
CA ASP A 58 35.27 11.61 7.19
C ASP A 58 34.17 10.99 6.35
N GLY A 59 33.60 11.75 5.39
CA GLY A 59 32.48 11.32 4.55
C GLY A 59 31.11 11.44 5.22
N TRP A 60 31.04 11.72 6.52
CA TRP A 60 29.76 11.92 7.20
C TRP A 60 29.22 13.34 7.03
N THR A 61 27.92 13.52 7.21
CA THR A 61 27.29 14.84 7.07
C THR A 61 27.81 15.82 8.08
N GLN A 62 28.47 16.88 7.61
CA GLN A 62 28.96 17.98 8.42
C GLN A 62 27.96 19.12 8.52
N ARG A 63 27.21 19.39 7.42
CA ARG A 63 26.30 20.53 7.35
C ARG A 63 25.11 20.23 6.44
N TYR A 64 23.96 20.70 6.88
CA TYR A 64 22.75 20.81 6.06
C TYR A 64 22.54 22.27 5.66
N SER A 65 22.17 22.51 4.41
CA SER A 65 21.86 23.82 3.86
C SER A 65 20.53 23.79 3.14
N TYR A 66 19.66 24.74 3.45
CA TYR A 66 18.35 24.86 2.82
C TYR A 66 18.26 26.20 2.09
N ARG A 67 17.87 26.16 0.81
CA ARG A 67 17.67 27.37 -0.01
C ARG A 67 16.23 27.48 -0.44
N PRO A 68 15.35 28.14 0.32
CA PRO A 68 13.98 28.36 -0.11
C PRO A 68 13.92 29.21 -1.38
N ALA A 69 12.85 29.07 -2.16
CA ALA A 69 12.66 29.83 -3.40
C ALA A 69 12.59 31.35 -3.14
N SER A 70 12.04 31.74 -1.98
CA SER A 70 12.03 33.13 -1.51
C SER A 70 12.59 33.14 -0.08
N GLY A 71 13.71 33.82 0.14
CA GLY A 71 14.30 33.94 1.47
C GLY A 71 15.79 33.69 1.53
N ARG A 72 16.32 33.81 2.73
CA ARG A 72 17.75 33.56 3.00
C ARG A 72 18.02 32.08 3.09
N ARG A 73 19.17 31.66 2.60
CA ARG A 73 19.74 30.33 2.87
C ARG A 73 19.87 30.15 4.39
N LYS A 74 19.45 28.99 4.86
CA LYS A 74 19.66 28.53 6.24
C LYS A 74 20.72 27.43 6.23
N ASP A 75 21.59 27.46 7.19
CA ASP A 75 22.67 26.45 7.36
C ASP A 75 22.65 25.91 8.79
N TRP A 76 22.78 24.58 8.92
CA TRP A 76 22.87 23.92 10.23
C TRP A 76 24.08 22.99 10.23
N ASN A 77 24.93 23.17 11.23
CA ASN A 77 26.09 22.29 11.44
C ASN A 77 25.67 21.10 12.31
N VAL A 78 26.18 19.94 11.96
CA VAL A 78 25.98 18.71 12.73
C VAL A 78 27.08 18.62 13.79
N ASN A 79 26.70 18.47 15.05
CA ASN A 79 27.67 18.20 16.11
C ASN A 79 27.92 16.68 16.17
N ILE A 80 28.90 16.21 15.40
CA ILE A 80 29.24 14.79 15.25
C ILE A 80 29.58 14.19 16.63
N ALA A 81 30.32 14.89 17.48
CA ALA A 81 30.76 14.39 18.78
C ALA A 81 29.59 14.11 19.76
N ARG A 82 28.48 14.80 19.60
CA ARG A 82 27.29 14.65 20.44
C ARG A 82 26.11 14.02 19.70
N GLY A 83 26.22 13.77 18.41
CA GLY A 83 25.13 13.31 17.57
C GLY A 83 23.95 14.28 17.50
N LYS A 84 24.14 15.58 17.80
CA LYS A 84 23.09 16.59 17.85
C LYS A 84 23.04 17.41 16.57
N SER A 85 21.87 17.54 16.00
CA SER A 85 21.56 18.41 14.86
C SER A 85 20.13 18.94 15.00
N ASP A 86 19.92 20.21 14.66
CA ASP A 86 18.56 20.77 14.56
C ASP A 86 17.83 20.30 13.30
N ILE A 87 18.51 19.54 12.43
CA ILE A 87 17.90 18.84 11.30
C ILE A 87 17.93 17.35 11.56
N LEU A 88 16.76 16.72 11.49
CA LEU A 88 16.62 15.28 11.30
C LEU A 88 16.54 14.99 9.83
N HIS A 89 17.42 14.14 9.33
CA HIS A 89 17.35 13.55 8.00
C HIS A 89 17.00 12.08 8.10
N LEU A 90 15.82 11.73 7.57
CA LEU A 90 15.42 10.34 7.37
C LEU A 90 15.56 10.03 5.89
N LYS A 91 16.18 8.90 5.59
CA LYS A 91 16.41 8.46 4.21
C LYS A 91 16.12 6.98 4.05
N ASP A 92 15.65 6.61 2.88
CA ASP A 92 15.57 5.23 2.46
C ASP A 92 16.94 4.71 2.01
N PHE A 93 17.06 3.40 1.85
CA PHE A 93 18.30 2.78 1.41
C PHE A 93 18.64 3.23 -0.02
N SER A 94 19.88 3.64 -0.21
CA SER A 94 20.49 3.89 -1.52
C SER A 94 21.74 3.01 -1.66
N PRO A 95 21.88 2.25 -2.75
CA PRO A 95 23.08 1.48 -3.00
C PRO A 95 24.26 2.34 -3.49
N ASP A 96 23.98 3.52 -4.01
CA ASP A 96 24.93 4.35 -4.76
C ASP A 96 25.37 5.59 -3.98
N ASP A 97 24.62 6.00 -2.95
CA ASP A 97 24.88 7.25 -2.23
C ASP A 97 24.71 7.07 -0.71
N ASP A 98 25.77 7.33 0.03
CA ASP A 98 25.78 7.27 1.49
C ASP A 98 25.08 8.46 2.16
N LEU A 99 24.86 9.56 1.43
CA LEU A 99 24.26 10.78 1.98
C LEU A 99 22.77 10.90 1.64
N TRP A 100 22.38 10.47 0.43
CA TRP A 100 21.01 10.56 -0.05
C TRP A 100 20.33 9.20 -0.11
N GLY A 101 19.05 9.18 0.18
CA GLY A 101 18.19 8.01 0.00
C GLY A 101 17.64 7.95 -1.42
N HIS A 102 17.25 6.76 -1.84
CA HIS A 102 16.65 6.48 -3.15
C HIS A 102 15.12 6.40 -3.04
N GLY A 103 14.41 7.23 -3.81
CA GLY A 103 12.95 7.29 -3.74
C GLY A 103 12.25 6.27 -4.64
N ALA A 104 11.04 5.88 -4.29
CA ALA A 104 10.23 5.01 -5.13
C ALA A 104 9.99 5.61 -6.53
N LEU A 105 9.94 6.95 -6.65
CA LEU A 105 9.77 7.61 -7.93
C LEU A 105 10.91 7.30 -8.92
N GLU A 106 12.13 7.17 -8.43
CA GLU A 106 13.29 6.82 -9.28
C GLU A 106 13.19 5.38 -9.80
N ALA A 107 12.70 4.46 -8.96
CA ALA A 107 12.50 3.07 -9.35
C ALA A 107 11.40 2.91 -10.42
N VAL A 108 10.42 3.80 -10.45
CA VAL A 108 9.27 3.74 -11.37
C VAL A 108 9.36 4.71 -12.54
N GLN A 109 10.52 5.32 -12.81
CA GLN A 109 10.69 6.29 -13.91
C GLN A 109 10.28 5.72 -15.27
N LEU A 110 10.70 4.49 -15.59
CA LEU A 110 10.35 3.85 -16.85
C LEU A 110 8.85 3.53 -16.97
N PRO A 111 8.20 2.86 -16.02
CA PRO A 111 6.75 2.70 -16.02
C PRO A 111 5.99 4.02 -16.12
N LEU A 112 6.45 5.06 -15.43
CA LEU A 112 5.84 6.39 -15.48
C LEU A 112 5.93 6.99 -16.89
N ALA A 113 7.10 6.91 -17.53
CA ALA A 113 7.28 7.38 -18.89
C ALA A 113 6.40 6.59 -19.90
N ILE A 114 6.26 5.28 -19.71
CA ILE A 114 5.37 4.45 -20.54
C ILE A 114 3.92 4.90 -20.35
N TYR A 115 3.49 5.10 -19.11
CA TYR A 115 2.14 5.55 -18.79
C TYR A 115 1.82 6.90 -19.43
N ASP A 116 2.71 7.88 -19.30
CA ASP A 116 2.55 9.23 -19.86
C ASP A 116 2.50 9.19 -21.40
N ASN A 117 3.41 8.44 -22.04
CA ASN A 117 3.41 8.30 -23.49
C ASN A 117 2.16 7.58 -24.01
N ALA A 118 1.64 6.57 -23.31
CA ALA A 118 0.39 5.92 -23.68
C ALA A 118 -0.81 6.88 -23.58
N GLN A 119 -0.83 7.74 -22.56
CA GLN A 119 -1.85 8.78 -22.45
C GLN A 119 -1.71 9.86 -23.52
N MET A 120 -0.49 10.31 -23.81
CA MET A 120 -0.23 11.29 -24.85
C MET A 120 -0.63 10.77 -26.25
N LEU A 121 -0.33 9.49 -26.51
CA LEU A 121 -0.77 8.82 -27.72
C LEU A 121 -2.30 8.81 -27.83
N SER A 122 -2.98 8.38 -26.76
CA SER A 122 -4.44 8.38 -26.71
C SER A 122 -5.01 9.78 -26.96
N LEU A 123 -4.46 10.80 -26.29
CA LEU A 123 -4.88 12.19 -26.47
C LEU A 123 -4.65 12.69 -27.89
N SER A 124 -3.50 12.36 -28.51
CA SER A 124 -3.20 12.77 -29.89
C SER A 124 -4.16 12.12 -30.90
N MET A 125 -4.52 10.86 -30.67
CA MET A 125 -5.50 10.16 -31.49
C MET A 125 -6.89 10.78 -31.38
N PHE A 126 -7.33 11.13 -30.16
CA PHE A 126 -8.59 11.87 -29.99
C PHE A 126 -8.56 13.23 -30.67
N LYS A 127 -7.45 13.97 -30.58
CA LYS A 127 -7.27 15.26 -31.24
C LYS A 127 -7.32 15.13 -32.78
N ASN A 128 -6.79 14.04 -33.31
CA ASN A 128 -6.77 13.77 -34.76
C ASN A 128 -8.04 13.04 -35.26
N GLY A 129 -9.11 12.98 -34.45
CA GLY A 129 -10.36 12.35 -34.83
C GLY A 129 -10.32 10.83 -34.92
N ALA A 130 -9.40 10.21 -34.17
CA ALA A 130 -9.15 8.76 -34.17
C ALA A 130 -8.78 8.16 -35.54
N MET A 131 -8.31 8.99 -36.48
CA MET A 131 -7.82 8.53 -37.75
C MET A 131 -6.46 7.84 -37.58
N PRO A 132 -6.30 6.61 -38.12
CA PRO A 132 -4.99 5.95 -38.12
C PRO A 132 -4.00 6.74 -38.99
N SER A 133 -2.71 6.70 -38.60
CA SER A 133 -1.68 7.30 -39.43
C SER A 133 -1.58 6.62 -40.78
N GLY A 134 -1.55 7.36 -41.86
CA GLY A 134 -1.50 6.86 -43.18
C GLY A 134 -0.97 7.91 -44.16
N ALA A 135 -0.82 7.53 -45.38
CA ALA A 135 -0.52 8.43 -46.47
C ALA A 135 -1.66 8.48 -47.49
N MET A 136 -1.88 9.67 -48.00
CA MET A 136 -2.72 9.82 -49.15
C MET A 136 -1.84 9.70 -50.39
N VAL A 137 -2.05 8.65 -51.16
CA VAL A 137 -1.29 8.35 -52.36
C VAL A 137 -2.07 8.87 -53.56
N TYR A 138 -1.41 9.67 -54.37
CA TYR A 138 -1.96 10.14 -55.65
C TYR A 138 -1.52 9.19 -56.77
N ASN A 139 -2.45 8.38 -57.25
CA ASN A 139 -2.20 7.38 -58.31
C ASN A 139 -3.26 7.51 -59.40
N PRO A 140 -3.21 8.56 -60.23
CA PRO A 140 -4.17 8.75 -61.31
C PRO A 140 -4.01 7.71 -62.40
N SER A 141 -5.14 7.23 -62.90
CA SER A 141 -5.13 6.33 -64.06
C SER A 141 -4.60 7.06 -65.31
N VAL A 142 -3.45 6.64 -65.82
CA VAL A 142 -2.83 7.19 -67.03
C VAL A 142 -2.79 6.10 -68.11
N ALA A 143 -2.90 6.53 -69.35
CA ALA A 143 -2.74 5.62 -70.49
C ALA A 143 -1.30 5.05 -70.51
N SER A 144 -1.18 3.77 -70.92
CA SER A 144 0.10 3.07 -70.94
C SER A 144 1.14 3.84 -71.75
N GLY A 145 2.28 4.17 -71.10
CA GLY A 145 3.39 4.88 -71.71
C GLY A 145 3.46 6.41 -71.42
N GLN A 146 2.51 6.98 -70.67
CA GLN A 146 2.62 8.39 -70.26
C GLN A 146 3.23 8.50 -68.83
N PRO A 147 4.02 9.58 -68.54
CA PRO A 147 4.52 9.82 -67.18
C PRO A 147 3.33 10.11 -66.27
N GLN A 148 3.41 9.58 -65.06
CA GLN A 148 2.39 9.87 -64.03
C GLN A 148 2.42 11.36 -63.69
N PRO A 149 1.26 12.05 -63.74
CA PRO A 149 1.20 13.44 -63.27
C PRO A 149 1.42 13.52 -61.77
N THR A 150 2.25 14.47 -61.35
CA THR A 150 2.48 14.78 -59.96
C THR A 150 1.65 16.00 -59.57
N LEU A 151 1.23 16.09 -58.30
CA LEU A 151 0.57 17.25 -57.77
C LEU A 151 1.51 18.46 -57.81
N THR A 152 0.99 19.63 -58.22
CA THR A 152 1.73 20.88 -58.07
C THR A 152 1.79 21.29 -56.60
N ASP A 153 2.80 22.08 -56.21
CA ASP A 153 2.97 22.52 -54.81
C ASP A 153 1.69 23.18 -54.24
N LYS A 154 0.99 23.96 -55.09
CA LYS A 154 -0.27 24.58 -54.69
C LYS A 154 -1.37 23.53 -54.45
N GLN A 155 -1.53 22.54 -55.32
CA GLN A 155 -2.51 21.48 -55.13
C GLN A 155 -2.21 20.63 -53.90
N TYR A 156 -0.92 20.39 -53.59
CA TYR A 156 -0.49 19.69 -52.41
C TYR A 156 -0.89 20.47 -51.12
N GLU A 157 -0.61 21.78 -51.05
CA GLU A 157 -0.96 22.62 -49.91
C GLU A 157 -2.48 22.76 -49.73
N ASP A 158 -3.22 22.95 -50.83
CA ASP A 158 -4.68 23.01 -50.78
C ASP A 158 -5.32 21.70 -50.30
N LEU A 159 -4.77 20.55 -50.75
CA LEU A 159 -5.22 19.25 -50.28
C LEU A 159 -4.92 19.02 -48.81
N LYS A 160 -3.72 19.37 -48.35
CA LYS A 160 -3.30 19.29 -46.96
C LYS A 160 -4.24 20.11 -46.05
N LYS A 161 -4.54 21.36 -46.43
CA LYS A 161 -5.49 22.22 -45.74
C LYS A 161 -6.89 21.60 -45.69
N ALA A 162 -7.38 21.08 -46.80
CA ALA A 162 -8.70 20.46 -46.87
C ALA A 162 -8.81 19.23 -45.94
N ILE A 163 -7.73 18.45 -45.81
CA ILE A 163 -7.66 17.32 -44.88
C ILE A 163 -7.71 17.80 -43.44
N ASP A 164 -6.86 18.76 -43.10
CA ASP A 164 -6.80 19.30 -41.73
C ASP A 164 -8.14 19.92 -41.28
N GLU A 165 -8.78 20.69 -42.14
CA GLU A 165 -10.04 21.38 -41.82
C GLU A 165 -11.25 20.43 -41.76
N ARG A 166 -11.30 19.42 -42.60
CA ARG A 166 -12.50 18.56 -42.80
C ARG A 166 -12.44 17.24 -42.04
N PHE A 167 -11.25 16.71 -41.79
CA PHE A 167 -11.07 15.36 -41.25
C PHE A 167 -10.26 15.31 -39.96
N SER A 168 -9.50 16.35 -39.61
CA SER A 168 -8.79 16.42 -38.35
C SER A 168 -9.68 16.96 -37.23
N GLY A 169 -9.41 16.49 -35.99
CA GLY A 169 -10.05 16.94 -34.78
C GLY A 169 -11.31 16.17 -34.35
N PRO A 170 -11.68 16.29 -33.06
CA PRO A 170 -12.77 15.49 -32.47
C PRO A 170 -14.14 15.75 -33.10
N LYS A 171 -14.36 16.96 -33.65
CA LYS A 171 -15.62 17.34 -34.31
C LYS A 171 -15.84 16.62 -35.65
N ASN A 172 -14.77 16.14 -36.25
CA ASN A 172 -14.79 15.49 -37.56
C ASN A 172 -14.60 13.96 -37.47
N ALA A 173 -14.48 13.45 -36.24
CA ALA A 173 -14.30 12.02 -35.97
C ALA A 173 -15.41 11.17 -36.60
N GLY A 174 -15.05 10.11 -37.33
CA GLY A 174 -15.98 9.19 -37.94
C GLY A 174 -16.64 9.71 -39.25
N ARG A 175 -16.27 10.88 -39.75
CA ARG A 175 -16.76 11.34 -41.09
C ARG A 175 -16.13 10.52 -42.19
N PRO A 176 -16.92 9.99 -43.15
CA PRO A 176 -16.36 9.29 -44.27
C PRO A 176 -15.58 10.25 -45.18
N MET A 177 -14.39 9.84 -45.60
CA MET A 177 -13.56 10.57 -46.55
C MET A 177 -13.95 10.17 -47.94
N LEU A 178 -14.35 11.15 -48.75
CA LEU A 178 -14.58 10.94 -50.17
C LEU A 178 -13.30 11.27 -50.93
N LEU A 179 -12.72 10.28 -51.57
CA LEU A 179 -11.51 10.39 -52.35
C LEU A 179 -11.89 10.33 -53.85
N ASP A 180 -11.38 11.26 -54.62
CA ASP A 180 -11.62 11.38 -56.07
C ASP A 180 -10.29 11.68 -56.80
N GLY A 181 -10.27 11.53 -58.13
CA GLY A 181 -9.13 11.90 -58.95
C GLY A 181 -7.88 11.04 -58.80
N GLY A 182 -8.02 9.78 -58.36
CA GLY A 182 -6.88 8.87 -58.18
C GLY A 182 -6.17 9.02 -56.82
N LEU A 183 -6.84 9.60 -55.83
CA LEU A 183 -6.36 9.62 -54.44
C LEU A 183 -6.77 8.33 -53.76
N GLU A 184 -5.82 7.68 -53.11
CA GLU A 184 -6.01 6.46 -52.33
C GLU A 184 -5.47 6.69 -50.92
N TRP A 185 -6.21 6.22 -49.90
CA TRP A 185 -5.72 6.21 -48.50
C TRP A 185 -5.00 4.91 -48.24
N GLN A 186 -3.71 5.00 -47.90
CA GLN A 186 -2.91 3.85 -47.50
C GLN A 186 -2.57 3.98 -46.01
N GLN A 187 -3.09 3.09 -45.18
CA GLN A 187 -2.81 3.04 -43.76
C GLN A 187 -1.42 2.42 -43.52
N PHE A 188 -0.58 3.12 -42.76
CA PHE A 188 0.77 2.65 -42.39
C PHE A 188 0.90 2.21 -40.95
N SER A 189 -0.04 2.58 -40.08
CA SER A 189 0.03 2.24 -38.68
C SER A 189 -1.02 1.20 -38.26
N MET A 190 -0.72 0.50 -37.21
CA MET A 190 -1.69 -0.34 -36.49
C MET A 190 -2.86 0.53 -36.00
N SER A 191 -4.06 -0.04 -35.91
CA SER A 191 -5.18 0.63 -35.29
C SER A 191 -4.92 0.81 -33.78
N PHE A 192 -5.61 1.77 -33.16
CA PHE A 192 -5.52 1.99 -31.69
C PHE A 192 -5.86 0.71 -30.88
N VAL A 193 -6.82 -0.06 -31.39
CA VAL A 193 -7.22 -1.34 -30.80
C VAL A 193 -6.08 -2.36 -30.89
N ASP A 194 -5.39 -2.41 -32.03
CA ASP A 194 -4.27 -3.33 -32.25
C ASP A 194 -3.05 -2.98 -31.38
N MET A 195 -2.88 -1.71 -31.03
CA MET A 195 -1.80 -1.25 -30.14
C MET A 195 -2.04 -1.63 -28.67
N GLN A 196 -3.23 -2.06 -28.29
CA GLN A 196 -3.58 -2.43 -26.91
C GLN A 196 -3.18 -1.36 -25.87
N ALA A 197 -3.33 -0.10 -26.22
CA ALA A 197 -2.87 1.03 -25.40
C ALA A 197 -3.41 1.01 -23.97
N ASP A 198 -4.63 0.51 -23.78
CA ASP A 198 -5.23 0.36 -22.46
C ASP A 198 -4.53 -0.73 -21.62
N LEU A 199 -4.10 -1.82 -22.24
CA LEU A 199 -3.34 -2.86 -21.54
C LEU A 199 -1.96 -2.37 -21.14
N ILE A 200 -1.27 -1.65 -22.03
CA ILE A 200 0.05 -1.05 -21.73
C ILE A 200 -0.07 -0.05 -20.59
N ARG A 201 -1.06 0.84 -20.64
CA ARG A 201 -1.34 1.82 -19.59
C ARG A 201 -1.65 1.15 -18.26
N ASN A 202 -2.50 0.14 -18.25
CA ASN A 202 -2.89 -0.59 -17.04
C ASN A 202 -1.72 -1.40 -16.48
N ALA A 203 -0.86 -1.97 -17.30
CA ALA A 203 0.36 -2.64 -16.88
C ALA A 203 1.33 -1.63 -16.23
N ALA A 204 1.60 -0.52 -16.89
CA ALA A 204 2.46 0.54 -16.34
C ALA A 204 1.90 1.10 -15.02
N ALA A 205 0.58 1.28 -14.89
CA ALA A 205 -0.04 1.72 -13.65
C ALA A 205 0.16 0.70 -12.51
N ARG A 206 0.12 -0.62 -12.80
CA ARG A 206 0.44 -1.66 -11.82
C ARG A 206 1.89 -1.62 -11.38
N ASP A 207 2.81 -1.45 -12.32
CA ASP A 207 4.25 -1.35 -12.01
C ASP A 207 4.56 -0.12 -11.15
N ILE A 208 3.92 1.02 -11.44
CA ILE A 208 4.01 2.23 -10.61
C ILE A 208 3.50 1.93 -9.19
N ALA A 209 2.32 1.32 -9.06
CA ALA A 209 1.75 0.99 -7.76
C ALA A 209 2.68 0.08 -6.95
N LEU A 210 3.24 -0.95 -7.59
CA LEU A 210 4.18 -1.89 -6.95
C LEU A 210 5.45 -1.18 -6.48
N GLY A 211 5.98 -0.23 -7.24
CA GLY A 211 7.14 0.56 -6.84
C GLY A 211 6.90 1.40 -5.58
N PHE A 212 5.67 1.82 -5.33
CA PHE A 212 5.26 2.47 -4.08
C PHE A 212 4.80 1.48 -2.99
N GLY A 213 4.92 0.18 -3.22
CA GLY A 213 4.45 -0.85 -2.30
C GLY A 213 2.92 -0.88 -2.15
N ILE A 214 2.18 -0.41 -3.15
CA ILE A 214 0.71 -0.39 -3.15
C ILE A 214 0.22 -1.58 -3.98
N PRO A 215 -0.55 -2.52 -3.42
CA PRO A 215 -1.17 -3.57 -4.20
C PRO A 215 -2.07 -2.98 -5.31
N PRO A 216 -1.86 -3.33 -6.59
CA PRO A 216 -2.58 -2.72 -7.72
C PRO A 216 -4.10 -2.84 -7.62
N MET A 217 -4.58 -3.87 -6.96
CA MET A 217 -5.99 -4.13 -6.68
C MET A 217 -6.68 -2.98 -5.94
N LEU A 218 -5.96 -2.26 -5.07
CA LEU A 218 -6.50 -1.12 -4.31
C LEU A 218 -6.75 0.11 -5.20
N LEU A 219 -6.16 0.17 -6.39
CA LEU A 219 -6.31 1.28 -7.33
C LEU A 219 -7.53 1.15 -8.25
N GLY A 220 -8.28 0.05 -8.15
CA GLY A 220 -9.43 -0.20 -9.01
C GLY A 220 -9.08 -0.48 -10.48
N ILE A 221 -7.83 -0.84 -10.77
CA ILE A 221 -7.41 -1.26 -12.11
C ILE A 221 -8.12 -2.58 -12.44
N PRO A 222 -8.78 -2.71 -13.61
CA PRO A 222 -9.49 -3.93 -13.99
C PRO A 222 -8.61 -5.18 -13.89
N GLY A 223 -9.13 -6.24 -13.29
CA GLY A 223 -8.43 -7.51 -13.06
C GLY A 223 -9.15 -8.34 -11.99
N ASP A 224 -8.43 -9.12 -11.20
CA ASP A 224 -8.93 -10.14 -10.28
C ASP A 224 -9.56 -9.56 -8.99
N ASN A 225 -10.55 -8.70 -9.12
CA ASN A 225 -11.16 -8.00 -8.00
C ASN A 225 -12.31 -8.80 -7.39
N THR A 226 -12.02 -9.69 -6.45
CA THR A 226 -13.03 -10.22 -5.52
C THR A 226 -12.97 -9.46 -4.19
N TYR A 227 -14.07 -9.40 -3.46
CA TYR A 227 -14.14 -8.68 -2.18
C TYR A 227 -13.13 -9.19 -1.15
N SER A 228 -12.95 -10.50 -1.06
CA SER A 228 -11.97 -11.12 -0.14
C SER A 228 -10.53 -10.76 -0.50
N ASN A 229 -10.20 -10.74 -1.79
CA ASN A 229 -8.86 -10.37 -2.26
C ASN A 229 -8.58 -8.88 -1.97
N TYR A 230 -9.59 -8.02 -2.11
CA TYR A 230 -9.45 -6.60 -1.77
C TYR A 230 -9.15 -6.39 -0.28
N GLN A 231 -9.87 -7.10 0.61
CA GLN A 231 -9.60 -7.01 2.05
C GLN A 231 -8.18 -7.48 2.39
N GLU A 232 -7.74 -8.59 1.81
CA GLU A 232 -6.40 -9.12 2.05
C GLU A 232 -5.31 -8.18 1.49
N ALA A 233 -5.51 -7.62 0.30
CA ALA A 233 -4.62 -6.62 -0.28
C ALA A 233 -4.53 -5.37 0.62
N ASN A 234 -5.65 -4.93 1.17
CA ASN A 234 -5.69 -3.80 2.10
C ASN A 234 -4.92 -4.09 3.40
N ARG A 235 -5.07 -5.29 3.98
CA ARG A 235 -4.28 -5.71 5.15
C ARG A 235 -2.78 -5.76 4.83
N ALA A 236 -2.43 -6.36 3.70
CA ALA A 236 -1.04 -6.45 3.25
C ALA A 236 -0.43 -5.05 3.08
N PHE A 237 -1.15 -4.12 2.46
CA PHE A 237 -0.73 -2.73 2.30
C PHE A 237 -0.45 -2.05 3.65
N TYR A 238 -1.39 -2.14 4.58
CA TYR A 238 -1.20 -1.54 5.91
C TYR A 238 -0.05 -2.16 6.67
N ARG A 239 0.10 -3.49 6.63
CA ARG A 239 1.15 -4.21 7.36
C ARG A 239 2.54 -4.00 6.78
N GLN A 240 2.67 -4.09 5.46
CA GLN A 240 3.98 -4.09 4.79
C GLN A 240 4.46 -2.68 4.46
N THR A 241 3.57 -1.81 4.01
CA THR A 241 3.93 -0.47 3.52
C THR A 241 3.67 0.61 4.55
N VAL A 242 2.41 0.76 4.98
CA VAL A 242 2.02 1.88 5.87
C VAL A 242 2.69 1.79 7.23
N LEU A 243 2.66 0.61 7.86
CA LEU A 243 3.25 0.41 9.19
C LEU A 243 4.77 0.54 9.15
N SER A 244 5.42 -0.02 8.13
CA SER A 244 6.88 0.09 7.93
C SER A 244 7.30 1.56 7.78
N LEU A 245 6.62 2.30 6.89
CA LEU A 245 6.87 3.73 6.68
C LEU A 245 6.65 4.55 7.96
N ALA A 246 5.56 4.29 8.67
CA ALA A 246 5.26 4.96 9.93
C ALA A 246 6.31 4.65 11.01
N GLN A 247 6.77 3.41 11.12
CA GLN A 247 7.84 3.02 12.05
C GLN A 247 9.16 3.71 11.72
N THR A 248 9.52 3.81 10.43
CA THR A 248 10.72 4.53 9.99
C THR A 248 10.66 6.00 10.40
N ILE A 249 9.53 6.67 10.12
CA ILE A 249 9.36 8.09 10.45
C ILE A 249 9.34 8.31 11.96
N TYR A 250 8.43 7.67 12.69
CA TYR A 250 8.27 7.92 14.12
C TYR A 250 9.42 7.36 14.96
N GLY A 251 9.98 6.21 14.58
CA GLY A 251 11.17 5.67 15.22
C GLY A 251 12.40 6.58 15.01
N GLY A 252 12.56 7.15 13.82
CA GLY A 252 13.60 8.14 13.55
C GLY A 252 13.43 9.42 14.35
N ILE A 253 12.21 9.96 14.38
CA ILE A 253 11.88 11.13 15.20
C ILE A 253 12.15 10.84 16.69
N GLY A 254 11.75 9.66 17.19
CA GLY A 254 11.95 9.27 18.58
C GLY A 254 13.44 9.24 18.96
N ARG A 255 14.27 8.56 18.16
CA ARG A 255 15.72 8.51 18.39
C ARG A 255 16.38 9.89 18.35
N TRP A 256 16.05 10.70 17.35
CA TRP A 256 16.56 12.06 17.23
C TRP A 256 16.16 12.92 18.43
N TRP A 257 14.90 12.87 18.82
CA TRP A 257 14.36 13.65 19.90
C TRP A 257 14.91 13.22 21.27
N ALA A 258 15.16 11.92 21.46
CA ALA A 258 15.83 11.38 22.64
C ALA A 258 17.22 12.00 22.86
N VAL A 259 17.99 12.12 21.77
CA VAL A 259 19.33 12.75 21.79
C VAL A 259 19.23 14.25 22.10
N MET A 260 18.26 14.95 21.46
CA MET A 260 18.05 16.39 21.69
C MET A 260 17.69 16.70 23.14
N LEU A 261 16.80 15.92 23.73
CA LEU A 261 16.36 16.08 25.12
C LEU A 261 17.33 15.46 26.16
N SER A 262 18.33 14.69 25.69
CA SER A 262 19.21 13.87 26.57
C SER A 262 18.40 12.86 27.41
N MET A 263 17.38 12.25 26.82
CA MET A 263 16.50 11.23 27.40
C MET A 263 16.64 9.91 26.60
N PRO A 264 17.63 9.05 26.94
CA PRO A 264 17.96 7.86 26.15
C PRO A 264 16.82 6.83 26.08
N ASP A 265 15.94 6.83 27.06
CA ASP A 265 14.82 5.87 27.15
C ASP A 265 13.56 6.35 26.38
N LEU A 266 13.64 7.50 25.69
CA LEU A 266 12.53 8.00 24.91
C LEU A 266 12.44 7.28 23.57
N GLU A 267 11.39 6.51 23.36
CA GLU A 267 11.09 5.82 22.12
C GLU A 267 9.67 6.15 21.64
N PHE A 268 9.51 6.25 20.35
CA PHE A 268 8.19 6.38 19.73
C PHE A 268 7.85 5.06 19.02
N HIS A 269 6.75 4.47 19.46
CA HIS A 269 6.22 3.27 18.85
C HIS A 269 4.91 3.56 18.13
N VAL A 270 4.76 2.96 16.96
CA VAL A 270 3.48 2.93 16.26
C VAL A 270 2.72 1.71 16.76
N ASP A 271 1.54 1.92 17.31
CA ASP A 271 0.69 0.85 17.80
C ASP A 271 -0.15 0.27 16.65
N PRO A 272 0.16 -0.95 16.17
CA PRO A 272 -0.57 -1.57 15.09
C PRO A 272 -2.02 -1.92 15.47
N ASP A 273 -2.30 -2.07 16.78
CA ASP A 273 -3.61 -2.47 17.28
C ASP A 273 -4.68 -1.39 17.07
N GLN A 274 -4.25 -0.13 16.83
CA GLN A 274 -5.16 0.98 16.53
C GLN A 274 -5.52 1.09 15.04
N LEU A 275 -4.94 0.25 14.20
CA LEU A 275 -5.20 0.27 12.76
C LEU A 275 -6.43 -0.59 12.45
N TRP A 276 -7.53 0.06 12.02
CA TRP A 276 -8.78 -0.63 11.68
C TRP A 276 -8.62 -1.75 10.65
N ALA A 277 -7.68 -1.59 9.70
CA ALA A 277 -7.41 -2.60 8.68
C ALA A 277 -6.82 -3.90 9.24
N LEU A 278 -6.23 -3.85 10.45
CA LEU A 278 -5.65 -4.99 11.16
C LEU A 278 -6.53 -5.48 12.32
N ALA A 279 -7.73 -4.92 12.51
CA ALA A 279 -8.59 -5.21 13.65
C ALA A 279 -8.94 -6.71 13.76
N GLU A 280 -9.12 -7.39 12.63
CA GLU A 280 -9.41 -8.83 12.63
C GLU A 280 -8.19 -9.67 13.09
N GLU A 281 -6.98 -9.29 12.67
CA GLU A 281 -5.74 -9.94 13.14
C GLU A 281 -5.53 -9.72 14.65
N VAL A 282 -5.87 -8.51 15.12
CA VAL A 282 -5.85 -8.18 16.55
C VAL A 282 -6.82 -9.06 17.32
N ALA A 283 -8.08 -9.15 16.87
CA ALA A 283 -9.10 -9.99 17.50
C ALA A 283 -8.69 -11.47 17.54
N ILE A 284 -8.15 -12.04 16.46
CA ILE A 284 -7.64 -13.41 16.42
C ILE A 284 -6.47 -13.59 17.40
N ARG A 285 -5.56 -12.60 17.49
CA ARG A 285 -4.44 -12.63 18.43
C ARG A 285 -4.94 -12.60 19.87
N GLU A 286 -5.89 -11.71 20.19
CA GLU A 286 -6.50 -11.60 21.52
C GLU A 286 -7.19 -12.90 21.90
N GLN A 287 -8.00 -13.49 21.04
CA GLN A 287 -8.64 -14.76 21.26
C GLN A 287 -7.63 -15.89 21.54
N ARG A 288 -6.49 -15.90 20.80
CA ARG A 288 -5.42 -16.87 21.01
C ARG A 288 -4.72 -16.66 22.36
N ILE A 289 -4.53 -15.41 22.77
CA ILE A 289 -3.93 -15.08 24.08
C ILE A 289 -4.89 -15.51 25.20
N GLU A 290 -6.17 -15.19 25.10
CA GLU A 290 -7.20 -15.53 26.09
C GLU A 290 -7.36 -17.05 26.21
N GLY A 291 -7.40 -17.78 25.10
CA GLY A 291 -7.53 -19.22 25.04
C GLY A 291 -6.28 -20.01 25.50
N SER A 292 -5.15 -19.35 25.72
CA SER A 292 -3.90 -20.02 26.13
C SER A 292 -4.00 -20.53 27.57
N LEU A 293 -3.88 -21.83 27.76
CA LEU A 293 -3.84 -22.47 29.10
C LEU A 293 -2.45 -22.46 29.73
N MET A 294 -1.40 -22.15 28.94
CA MET A 294 -0.01 -22.18 29.38
C MET A 294 0.49 -20.85 29.95
N ARG A 295 -0.37 -19.83 30.00
CA ARG A 295 0.01 -18.49 30.45
C ARG A 295 -0.75 -18.10 31.70
N THR A 296 -0.07 -17.42 32.63
CA THR A 296 -0.71 -16.84 33.79
C THR A 296 -1.62 -15.66 33.41
N PRO A 297 -2.62 -15.30 34.22
CA PRO A 297 -3.44 -14.10 33.98
C PRO A 297 -2.63 -12.84 33.74
N ASN A 298 -1.54 -12.60 34.51
CA ASN A 298 -0.71 -11.41 34.32
C ASN A 298 0.10 -11.44 33.03
N GLU A 299 0.58 -12.59 32.59
CA GLU A 299 1.23 -12.73 31.29
C GLU A 299 0.24 -12.42 30.15
N LYS A 300 -1.01 -12.92 30.22
CA LYS A 300 -2.06 -12.57 29.25
C LYS A 300 -2.35 -11.08 29.27
N ARG A 301 -2.56 -10.50 30.46
CA ARG A 301 -2.85 -9.07 30.62
C ARG A 301 -1.72 -8.18 30.11
N LYS A 302 -0.47 -8.58 30.33
CA LYS A 302 0.71 -7.88 29.79
C LYS A 302 0.70 -7.88 28.25
N LEU A 303 0.38 -9.01 27.62
CA LEU A 303 0.29 -9.11 26.16
C LEU A 303 -0.90 -8.33 25.59
N LEU A 304 -2.00 -8.22 26.35
CA LEU A 304 -3.18 -7.42 26.02
C LEU A 304 -3.05 -5.95 26.43
N LYS A 305 -1.87 -5.53 26.91
CA LYS A 305 -1.59 -4.14 27.38
C LYS A 305 -2.52 -3.69 28.51
N LEU A 306 -3.02 -4.63 29.31
CA LEU A 306 -3.87 -4.37 30.47
C LEU A 306 -3.03 -4.26 31.75
N THR A 307 -3.55 -3.52 32.73
CA THR A 307 -2.91 -3.39 34.05
C THR A 307 -2.79 -4.76 34.72
N ALA A 308 -1.61 -5.06 35.31
CA ALA A 308 -1.40 -6.30 36.04
C ALA A 308 -2.31 -6.40 37.29
N LEU A 309 -2.73 -7.63 37.58
CA LEU A 309 -3.40 -7.98 38.85
C LEU A 309 -2.35 -8.15 39.97
N PRO A 310 -2.75 -8.15 41.26
CA PRO A 310 -1.85 -8.52 42.34
C PRO A 310 -1.20 -9.89 42.08
N PRO A 311 0.09 -10.10 42.44
CA PRO A 311 0.80 -11.32 42.11
C PRO A 311 0.11 -12.60 42.60
N GLU A 312 -0.57 -12.51 43.72
CA GLU A 312 -1.31 -13.63 44.34
C GLU A 312 -2.44 -14.17 43.46
N GLU A 313 -3.03 -13.30 42.63
CA GLU A 313 -4.15 -13.65 41.72
C GLU A 313 -3.68 -13.75 40.27
N GLY A 314 -2.67 -12.92 39.89
CA GLY A 314 -2.27 -12.74 38.50
C GLY A 314 -1.14 -13.64 38.01
N ASP A 315 -0.25 -14.08 38.91
CA ASP A 315 0.94 -14.85 38.54
C ASP A 315 0.75 -16.37 38.81
N VAL A 316 -0.49 -16.78 39.05
CA VAL A 316 -0.86 -18.17 39.29
C VAL A 316 -1.30 -18.85 38.00
N MET A 317 -0.78 -20.03 37.72
CA MET A 317 -1.22 -20.84 36.58
C MET A 317 -2.59 -21.46 36.89
N LEU A 318 -3.56 -21.23 35.98
CA LEU A 318 -4.91 -21.78 36.09
C LEU A 318 -4.98 -23.10 35.31
N VAL A 319 -5.52 -24.15 35.92
CA VAL A 319 -5.67 -25.46 35.28
C VAL A 319 -7.12 -25.72 34.92
N SER A 320 -7.35 -26.43 33.81
CA SER A 320 -8.67 -26.78 33.31
C SER A 320 -9.37 -27.76 34.30
N GLY A 321 -10.52 -27.37 34.80
CA GLY A 321 -11.29 -28.08 35.82
C GLY A 321 -12.21 -27.14 36.56
N GLY A 322 -12.49 -25.96 35.97
CA GLY A 322 -13.15 -24.81 36.56
C GLY A 322 -12.24 -23.61 36.70
N LEU A 323 -11.06 -23.61 36.05
CA LEU A 323 -10.03 -22.56 36.12
C LEU A 323 -9.61 -22.25 37.57
N VAL A 324 -9.23 -23.29 38.30
CA VAL A 324 -8.71 -23.16 39.67
C VAL A 324 -7.18 -23.03 39.66
N PRO A 325 -6.56 -22.34 40.63
CA PRO A 325 -5.12 -22.28 40.79
C PRO A 325 -4.51 -23.68 40.91
N LEU A 326 -3.36 -23.92 40.27
CA LEU A 326 -2.67 -25.21 40.31
C LEU A 326 -2.38 -25.67 41.76
N SER A 327 -2.18 -24.73 42.70
CA SER A 327 -1.98 -25.00 44.10
C SER A 327 -3.20 -25.53 44.86
N GLN A 328 -4.39 -25.38 44.24
CA GLN A 328 -5.66 -25.86 44.79
C GLN A 328 -6.10 -27.20 44.15
N VAL A 329 -5.39 -27.67 43.14
CA VAL A 329 -5.61 -29.01 42.57
C VAL A 329 -5.08 -30.03 43.58
N THR A 330 -5.96 -30.49 44.46
CA THR A 330 -5.64 -31.59 45.35
C THR A 330 -5.31 -32.81 44.51
N ALA A 331 -4.22 -33.49 44.87
CA ALA A 331 -3.90 -34.79 44.28
C ALA A 331 -5.15 -35.70 44.35
N PRO A 332 -5.46 -36.48 43.32
CA PRO A 332 -6.53 -37.44 43.43
C PRO A 332 -6.30 -38.29 44.68
N PRO A 333 -7.34 -38.62 45.44
CA PRO A 333 -7.18 -39.41 46.63
C PRO A 333 -6.38 -40.68 46.29
N ALA A 334 -5.35 -40.97 47.07
CA ALA A 334 -4.52 -42.15 46.85
C ALA A 334 -5.47 -43.34 46.72
N LEU A 335 -5.29 -44.10 45.64
CA LEU A 335 -6.04 -45.34 45.43
C LEU A 335 -5.90 -46.19 46.66
N ASP A 336 -7.01 -46.50 47.34
CA ASP A 336 -7.01 -47.39 48.46
C ASP A 336 -6.55 -48.79 48.00
N PRO A 337 -5.45 -49.32 48.53
CA PRO A 337 -4.94 -50.60 48.09
C PRO A 337 -5.86 -51.81 48.38
N THR A 338 -7.01 -51.57 49.03
CA THR A 338 -7.97 -52.61 49.39
C THR A 338 -9.06 -52.91 48.35
N GLY A 339 -9.06 -52.22 47.19
CA GLY A 339 -9.75 -52.69 45.99
C GLY A 339 -11.28 -52.75 45.99
N ASP A 340 -11.95 -52.02 46.84
CA ASP A 340 -13.42 -51.87 46.75
C ASP A 340 -13.82 -50.80 45.73
N TYR A 341 -13.97 -51.19 44.49
CA TYR A 341 -14.48 -50.36 43.43
C TYR A 341 -16.02 -50.22 43.57
N GLY A 342 -16.46 -49.38 44.49
CA GLY A 342 -17.83 -48.93 44.46
C GLY A 342 -18.23 -48.40 43.08
N ALA A 343 -19.35 -48.89 42.54
CA ALA A 343 -19.84 -48.55 41.24
C ALA A 343 -19.89 -47.03 41.03
N PRO A 344 -19.44 -46.51 39.87
CA PRO A 344 -19.45 -45.09 39.62
C PRO A 344 -20.87 -44.52 39.74
N PRO A 345 -21.07 -43.31 40.31
CA PRO A 345 -22.36 -42.67 40.39
C PRO A 345 -22.92 -42.47 38.99
N PRO A 346 -24.24 -42.68 38.79
CA PRO A 346 -24.85 -42.51 37.47
C PRO A 346 -24.70 -41.05 37.01
N GLY A 347 -24.17 -40.87 35.83
CA GLY A 347 -24.03 -39.56 35.21
C GLY A 347 -25.40 -38.86 35.07
N PRO A 348 -25.45 -37.51 35.16
CA PRO A 348 -26.70 -36.78 35.01
C PRO A 348 -27.16 -36.87 33.55
N GLY A 349 -28.24 -37.65 33.29
CA GLY A 349 -28.92 -37.63 32.00
C GLY A 349 -29.30 -38.92 31.33
N ALA A 350 -29.30 -40.08 32.01
CA ALA A 350 -29.91 -41.28 31.43
C ALA A 350 -31.44 -41.22 31.54
N ARG A 351 -32.11 -40.77 30.48
CA ARG A 351 -33.57 -40.95 30.33
C ARG A 351 -33.86 -42.46 30.31
N LYS A 352 -34.67 -42.92 31.24
CA LYS A 352 -35.28 -44.24 31.20
C LYS A 352 -36.11 -44.37 29.92
N VAL A 353 -35.68 -45.27 29.04
CA VAL A 353 -36.52 -45.73 27.94
C VAL A 353 -37.40 -46.84 28.52
N ASP A 354 -38.70 -46.56 28.65
CA ASP A 354 -39.73 -47.52 29.01
C ASP A 354 -39.91 -48.49 27.84
N LYS A 355 -39.54 -49.77 28.06
CA LYS A 355 -39.84 -50.88 27.16
C LYS A 355 -41.18 -51.47 27.55
N SER A 356 -42.25 -50.96 26.91
CA SER A 356 -43.50 -51.69 26.82
C SER A 356 -44.31 -51.15 25.64
N ALA A 357 -44.26 -51.89 24.54
CA ALA A 357 -45.41 -52.23 23.69
C ALA A 357 -44.89 -52.91 22.42
N ASP A 358 -45.14 -54.14 22.41
CA ASP A 358 -45.20 -55.12 21.31
C ASP A 358 -46.11 -54.64 20.18
N GLY A 359 -45.81 -54.99 18.93
CA GLY A 359 -46.74 -54.78 17.83
C GLY A 359 -46.11 -54.72 16.43
N ASP A 360 -45.64 -55.84 15.99
CA ASP A 360 -45.82 -56.48 14.67
C ASP A 360 -46.35 -55.61 13.49
N LYS A 361 -45.65 -55.59 12.39
CA LYS A 361 -46.03 -55.90 11.00
C LYS A 361 -45.15 -55.26 9.91
N ASP A 362 -44.57 -56.16 9.21
CA ASP A 362 -44.42 -56.29 7.73
C ASP A 362 -44.29 -55.03 6.81
N GLY A 363 -43.22 -55.09 6.05
CA GLY A 363 -43.43 -55.09 4.61
C GLY A 363 -42.84 -53.93 3.79
N ARG A 364 -41.83 -54.31 3.04
CA ARG A 364 -41.53 -53.86 1.68
C ARG A 364 -40.52 -52.70 1.46
N LEU A 365 -39.44 -53.21 0.94
CA LEU A 365 -38.52 -52.54 -0.02
C LEU A 365 -39.20 -51.65 -1.04
N ASN A 366 -38.67 -50.49 -1.29
CA ASN A 366 -38.64 -50.03 -2.66
C ASN A 366 -37.36 -49.19 -2.93
N GLU A 367 -36.65 -49.72 -3.92
CA GLU A 367 -35.52 -49.08 -4.63
C GLU A 367 -36.05 -47.91 -5.47
N GLY A 368 -35.13 -47.02 -5.78
CA GLY A 368 -35.21 -46.19 -7.00
C GLY A 368 -35.11 -44.71 -6.74
N ASP A 369 -34.12 -44.10 -7.04
CA ASP A 369 -33.65 -43.37 -8.21
C ASP A 369 -32.77 -42.17 -7.85
N ASN A 370 -31.55 -42.31 -8.27
CA ASN A 370 -30.69 -41.19 -8.57
C ASN A 370 -31.06 -40.65 -9.96
N PRO A 371 -31.04 -39.34 -10.25
CA PRO A 371 -30.21 -38.98 -11.35
C PRO A 371 -29.30 -37.77 -11.12
N ALA A 372 -28.15 -37.94 -11.68
CA ALA A 372 -27.11 -36.96 -11.91
C ALA A 372 -27.50 -35.88 -12.94
N ALA A 373 -26.72 -34.78 -12.90
CA ALA A 373 -26.26 -33.91 -13.99
C ALA A 373 -27.28 -32.94 -14.64
N ALA A 374 -27.00 -31.70 -14.45
CA ALA A 374 -26.72 -30.69 -15.48
C ALA A 374 -26.01 -29.48 -14.82
#